data_c4ca8c43f723c7b618e5028d897aaab2
#
_entry.id   c4ca8c43f723c7b618e5028d897aaab2
#
_cell.length_a   1.000
_cell.length_b   1.000
_cell.length_c   1.000
_cell.angle_alpha   90.00
_cell.angle_beta   90.00
_cell.angle_gamma   90.00
#
_symmetry.space_group_name_H-M   'P 1'
#
loop_
_entity.id
_entity.type
_entity.pdbx_description
1 polymer ?
#
loop_
_entity_poly.entity_id
_entity_poly.type
_entity_poly.pdbx_seq_one_letter_code
_entity_poly.pdbx_strand_id
1 'polypeptide(L)'
;MKFYNIHFSPTGGTRKVANLLTSKLTQEACEIDLTDPTLPFETISLDKEDIALLAVPSYSGRVPAPALQRIAALKGNGAKAILVCVYGNRAFEDTLIELLDTTKEAGFKTIAAVAAIAEHSIAHRYAAGRPDEQDQIQLTSFADQILQKVAKGEETEPQIPGNRPYR
;
A
#
# COMPACT_ATOMS: atom_id res chain seq x y z
N MET A 1 8.91 -9.33 -15.78
CA MET A 1 8.03 -8.79 -14.73
C MET A 1 8.79 -8.71 -13.42
N LYS A 2 8.68 -7.57 -12.75
CA LYS A 2 9.23 -7.37 -11.41
C LYS A 2 8.09 -7.08 -10.43
N PHE A 3 8.31 -7.42 -9.16
CA PHE A 3 7.41 -7.06 -8.08
C PHE A 3 8.09 -6.01 -7.20
N TYR A 4 7.39 -4.93 -6.88
CA TYR A 4 7.91 -3.83 -6.06
C TYR A 4 7.16 -3.77 -4.74
N ASN A 5 7.89 -3.66 -3.65
CA ASN A 5 7.35 -3.38 -2.32
C ASN A 5 7.68 -1.92 -1.98
N ILE A 6 6.70 -1.06 -2.13
CA ILE A 6 6.84 0.39 -1.97
C ILE A 6 6.11 0.77 -0.68
N HIS A 7 6.81 1.35 0.29
CA HIS A 7 6.20 1.66 1.58
C HIS A 7 6.73 2.95 2.20
N PHE A 8 5.85 3.61 2.96
CA PHE A 8 6.20 4.74 3.81
C PHE A 8 5.97 4.31 5.25
N SER A 9 7.04 4.20 6.06
CA SER A 9 6.94 3.61 7.39
C SER A 9 7.92 4.24 8.38
N PRO A 10 7.61 5.44 8.90
CA PRO A 10 8.51 6.12 9.85
C PRO A 10 8.77 5.34 11.13
N THR A 11 7.82 4.51 11.58
CA THR A 11 7.92 3.77 12.85
C THR A 11 7.95 2.25 12.70
N GLY A 12 7.91 1.73 11.47
CA GLY A 12 8.07 0.31 11.18
C GLY A 12 6.77 -0.50 11.04
N GLY A 13 5.63 0.01 11.49
CA GLY A 13 4.36 -0.73 11.45
C GLY A 13 3.87 -1.01 10.03
N THR A 14 3.88 0.00 9.19
CA THR A 14 3.48 -0.14 7.79
C THR A 14 4.41 -1.09 7.04
N ARG A 15 5.72 -0.96 7.26
CA ARG A 15 6.72 -1.84 6.65
C ARG A 15 6.49 -3.29 7.02
N LYS A 16 6.17 -3.55 8.29
CA LYS A 16 5.89 -4.90 8.77
C LYS A 16 4.72 -5.53 8.01
N VAL A 17 3.62 -4.80 7.86
CA VAL A 17 2.44 -5.27 7.11
C VAL A 17 2.79 -5.45 5.62
N ALA A 18 3.48 -4.48 5.03
CA ALA A 18 3.89 -4.55 3.63
C ALA A 18 4.77 -5.77 3.37
N ASN A 19 5.74 -6.05 4.24
CA ASN A 19 6.62 -7.20 4.11
C ASN A 19 5.86 -8.53 4.27
N LEU A 20 4.95 -8.61 5.24
CA LEU A 20 4.13 -9.80 5.44
C LEU A 20 3.29 -10.11 4.20
N LEU A 21 2.59 -9.11 3.68
CA LEU A 21 1.75 -9.30 2.50
C LEU A 21 2.58 -9.62 1.26
N THR A 22 3.67 -8.90 1.05
CA THR A 22 4.57 -9.12 -0.08
C THR A 22 5.13 -10.54 -0.07
N SER A 23 5.54 -11.05 1.10
CA SER A 23 6.09 -12.41 1.22
C SER A 23 5.10 -13.51 0.81
N LYS A 24 3.81 -13.21 0.87
CA LYS A 24 2.76 -14.14 0.46
C LYS A 24 2.45 -14.05 -1.04
N LEU A 25 2.87 -12.96 -1.67
CA LEU A 25 2.59 -12.68 -3.09
C LEU A 25 3.76 -13.06 -4.00
N THR A 26 4.99 -12.95 -3.51
CA THR A 26 6.19 -13.20 -4.30
C THR A 26 7.35 -13.63 -3.42
N GLN A 27 8.32 -14.36 -4.01
CA GLN A 27 9.56 -14.71 -3.34
C GLN A 27 10.63 -13.63 -3.49
N GLU A 28 10.52 -12.79 -4.51
CA GLU A 28 11.47 -11.70 -4.76
C GLU A 28 10.71 -10.40 -4.98
N ALA A 29 11.14 -9.36 -4.31
CA ALA A 29 10.60 -8.02 -4.49
C ALA A 29 11.72 -6.99 -4.45
N CYS A 30 11.57 -5.96 -5.29
CA CYS A 30 12.41 -4.77 -5.20
C CYS A 30 11.79 -3.85 -4.16
N GLU A 31 12.55 -3.45 -3.16
CA GLU A 31 12.06 -2.57 -2.10
C GLU A 31 12.32 -1.11 -2.47
N ILE A 32 11.29 -0.27 -2.33
CA ILE A 32 11.40 1.18 -2.43
C ILE A 32 10.89 1.78 -1.13
N ASP A 33 11.80 2.35 -0.36
CA ASP A 33 11.47 2.97 0.93
C ASP A 33 11.13 4.44 0.73
N LEU A 34 9.84 4.75 0.72
CA LEU A 34 9.37 6.13 0.59
C LEU A 34 9.72 7.00 1.80
N THR A 35 10.15 6.39 2.90
CA THR A 35 10.57 7.11 4.11
C THR A 35 11.95 7.75 3.93
N ASP A 36 12.77 7.22 3.04
CA ASP A 36 14.11 7.72 2.76
C ASP A 36 14.03 8.93 1.82
N PRO A 37 14.31 10.16 2.32
CA PRO A 37 14.19 11.37 1.50
C PRO A 37 15.31 11.51 0.47
N THR A 38 16.34 10.68 0.52
CA THR A 38 17.50 10.80 -0.38
C THR A 38 17.31 10.05 -1.69
N LEU A 39 16.27 9.22 -1.82
CA LEU A 39 16.03 8.47 -3.04
C LEU A 39 15.54 9.37 -4.18
N PRO A 40 15.99 9.11 -5.41
CA PRO A 40 15.58 9.91 -6.57
C PRO A 40 14.24 9.40 -7.13
N PHE A 41 13.14 9.65 -6.42
CA PHE A 41 11.82 9.10 -6.76
C PHE A 41 11.39 9.42 -8.20
N GLU A 42 11.71 10.60 -8.69
CA GLU A 42 11.37 11.03 -10.06
C GLU A 42 12.07 10.23 -11.16
N THR A 43 13.10 9.47 -10.82
CA THR A 43 13.80 8.60 -11.76
C THR A 43 13.33 7.14 -11.70
N ILE A 44 12.47 6.82 -10.75
CA ILE A 44 11.97 5.45 -10.58
C ILE A 44 10.82 5.24 -11.55
N SER A 45 10.99 4.29 -12.46
CA SER A 45 10.04 4.01 -13.53
C SER A 45 9.76 2.52 -13.57
N LEU A 46 8.47 2.15 -13.53
CA LEU A 46 8.04 0.77 -13.65
C LEU A 46 7.63 0.49 -15.09
N ASP A 47 7.49 -0.79 -15.42
CA ASP A 47 6.97 -1.25 -16.71
C ASP A 47 5.54 -1.75 -16.55
N LYS A 48 4.80 -1.75 -17.63
CA LYS A 48 3.40 -2.20 -17.66
C LYS A 48 3.21 -3.60 -17.08
N GLU A 49 4.20 -4.47 -17.24
CA GLU A 49 4.13 -5.86 -16.76
C GLU A 49 4.46 -5.99 -15.27
N ASP A 50 4.93 -4.93 -14.64
CA ASP A 50 5.31 -4.96 -13.22
C ASP A 50 4.09 -4.88 -12.33
N ILE A 51 4.27 -5.35 -11.08
CA ILE A 51 3.27 -5.25 -10.02
C ILE A 51 3.91 -4.52 -8.86
N ALA A 52 3.22 -3.52 -8.33
CA ALA A 52 3.67 -2.76 -7.17
C ALA A 52 2.67 -2.87 -6.03
N LEU A 53 3.16 -3.20 -4.85
CA LEU A 53 2.40 -3.03 -3.61
C LEU A 53 2.83 -1.68 -3.03
N LEU A 54 1.85 -0.79 -2.78
CA LEU A 54 2.11 0.52 -2.19
C LEU A 54 1.40 0.59 -0.85
N ALA A 55 2.19 0.70 0.22
CA ALA A 55 1.68 0.68 1.59
C ALA A 55 1.99 2.00 2.30
N VAL A 56 0.95 2.58 2.91
CA VAL A 56 1.06 3.82 3.67
C VAL A 56 0.29 3.72 4.97
N PRO A 57 0.72 4.44 6.01
CA PRO A 57 -0.10 4.56 7.22
C PRO A 57 -1.22 5.57 7.01
N SER A 58 -2.25 5.48 7.85
CA SER A 58 -3.30 6.49 7.91
C SER A 58 -3.00 7.47 9.04
N TYR A 59 -2.74 8.72 8.70
CA TYR A 59 -2.53 9.80 9.66
C TYR A 59 -3.74 10.73 9.61
N SER A 60 -4.55 10.72 10.67
CA SER A 60 -5.79 11.52 10.72
C SER A 60 -6.71 11.27 9.52
N GLY A 61 -6.81 10.03 9.07
CA GLY A 61 -7.66 9.63 7.96
C GLY A 61 -7.12 10.00 6.57
N ARG A 62 -5.86 10.39 6.49
CA ARG A 62 -5.22 10.83 5.25
C ARG A 62 -3.87 10.14 5.03
N VAL A 63 -3.42 10.10 3.79
CA VAL A 63 -2.05 9.70 3.47
C VAL A 63 -1.08 10.79 3.95
N PRO A 64 0.04 10.44 4.61
CA PRO A 64 1.03 11.44 5.01
C PRO A 64 1.55 12.23 3.80
N ALA A 65 1.69 13.55 3.95
CA ALA A 65 2.07 14.42 2.84
C ALA A 65 3.40 14.02 2.16
N PRO A 66 4.47 13.65 2.90
CA PRO A 66 5.68 13.18 2.23
C PRO A 66 5.46 11.94 1.36
N ALA A 67 4.61 11.01 1.81
CA ALA A 67 4.30 9.82 1.03
C ALA A 67 3.57 10.18 -0.26
N LEU A 68 2.60 11.09 -0.20
CA LEU A 68 1.88 11.56 -1.38
C LEU A 68 2.83 12.17 -2.41
N GLN A 69 3.72 13.05 -1.96
CA GLN A 69 4.67 13.73 -2.85
C GLN A 69 5.60 12.74 -3.54
N ARG A 70 6.08 11.76 -2.81
CA ARG A 70 7.03 10.76 -3.33
C ARG A 70 6.37 9.77 -4.26
N ILE A 71 5.14 9.32 -3.94
CA ILE A 71 4.36 8.46 -4.84
C ILE A 71 4.04 9.21 -6.13
N ALA A 72 3.63 10.48 -6.03
CA ALA A 72 3.31 11.27 -7.21
C ALA A 72 4.50 11.45 -8.15
N ALA A 73 5.73 11.37 -7.64
CA ALA A 73 6.95 11.46 -8.44
C ALA A 73 7.28 10.17 -9.20
N LEU A 74 6.75 9.03 -8.78
CA LEU A 74 6.99 7.74 -9.44
C LEU A 74 6.32 7.70 -10.81
N LYS A 75 6.90 6.91 -11.71
CA LYS A 75 6.31 6.67 -13.03
C LYS A 75 5.78 5.24 -13.09
N GLY A 76 4.48 5.09 -12.98
CA GLY A 76 3.82 3.79 -12.96
C GLY A 76 3.76 3.11 -14.33
N ASN A 77 3.61 3.89 -15.39
CA ASN A 77 3.60 3.39 -16.78
C ASN A 77 2.62 2.24 -17.02
N GLY A 78 1.51 2.21 -16.33
CA GLY A 78 0.49 1.16 -16.47
C GLY A 78 0.73 -0.06 -15.60
N ALA A 79 1.74 -0.07 -14.73
CA ALA A 79 1.98 -1.17 -13.79
C ALA A 79 0.77 -1.39 -12.89
N LYS A 80 0.50 -2.64 -12.54
CA LYS A 80 -0.60 -2.99 -11.63
C LYS A 80 -0.22 -2.60 -10.20
N ALA A 81 -1.18 -2.04 -9.47
CA ALA A 81 -0.95 -1.61 -8.09
C ALA A 81 -1.88 -2.33 -7.13
N ILE A 82 -1.31 -2.74 -6.01
CA ILE A 82 -2.00 -3.26 -4.84
C ILE A 82 -1.83 -2.20 -3.74
N LEU A 83 -2.92 -1.59 -3.31
CA LEU A 83 -2.87 -0.51 -2.34
C LEU A 83 -3.08 -1.07 -0.94
N VAL A 84 -2.26 -0.63 0.01
CA VAL A 84 -2.35 -1.05 1.40
C VAL A 84 -2.37 0.18 2.30
N CYS A 85 -3.44 0.29 3.09
CA CYS A 85 -3.55 1.29 4.15
C CYS A 85 -3.37 0.59 5.49
N VAL A 86 -2.45 1.09 6.30
CA VAL A 86 -2.20 0.53 7.63
C VAL A 86 -2.65 1.52 8.68
N TYR A 87 -3.52 1.08 9.59
CA TYR A 87 -4.10 1.95 10.62
C TYR A 87 -4.10 1.25 12.00
N GLY A 88 -4.24 2.05 13.04
CA GLY A 88 -4.13 1.59 14.43
C GLY A 88 -5.46 1.27 15.09
N ASN A 89 -6.34 0.53 14.43
CA ASN A 89 -7.66 0.12 14.93
C ASN A 89 -8.63 1.30 15.16
N ARG A 90 -8.39 2.43 14.51
CA ARG A 90 -9.36 3.51 14.31
C ARG A 90 -9.70 3.51 12.82
N ALA A 91 -10.69 4.29 12.42
CA ALA A 91 -11.06 4.38 11.01
C ALA A 91 -9.90 4.93 10.16
N PHE A 92 -9.74 4.43 8.94
CA PHE A 92 -8.76 4.95 8.00
C PHE A 92 -9.34 6.06 7.09
N GLU A 93 -10.64 6.30 7.21
CA GLU A 93 -11.39 7.38 6.53
C GLU A 93 -11.06 7.49 5.04
N ASP A 94 -10.37 8.57 4.62
CA ASP A 94 -10.13 8.83 3.21
C ASP A 94 -8.75 8.37 2.72
N THR A 95 -7.97 7.69 3.56
CA THR A 95 -6.59 7.30 3.22
C THR A 95 -6.53 6.44 1.95
N LEU A 96 -7.37 5.41 1.84
CA LEU A 96 -7.34 4.52 0.67
C LEU A 96 -7.79 5.24 -0.60
N ILE A 97 -8.83 6.07 -0.52
CA ILE A 97 -9.31 6.78 -1.71
C ILE A 97 -8.29 7.83 -2.20
N GLU A 98 -7.62 8.50 -1.26
CA GLU A 98 -6.54 9.43 -1.60
C GLU A 98 -5.35 8.70 -2.22
N LEU A 99 -4.99 7.53 -1.68
CA LEU A 99 -3.93 6.71 -2.24
C LEU A 99 -4.28 6.23 -3.66
N LEU A 100 -5.52 5.83 -3.89
CA LEU A 100 -6.00 5.46 -5.22
C LEU A 100 -5.83 6.62 -6.20
N ASP A 101 -6.28 7.80 -5.84
CA ASP A 101 -6.22 8.96 -6.72
C ASP A 101 -4.77 9.33 -7.05
N THR A 102 -3.89 9.32 -6.05
CA THR A 102 -2.47 9.65 -6.22
C THR A 102 -1.74 8.64 -7.10
N THR A 103 -1.95 7.35 -6.87
CA THR A 103 -1.31 6.30 -7.67
C THR A 103 -1.83 6.29 -9.10
N LYS A 104 -3.12 6.57 -9.29
CA LYS A 104 -3.72 6.66 -10.61
C LYS A 104 -3.11 7.79 -11.43
N GLU A 105 -2.92 8.96 -10.82
CA GLU A 105 -2.24 10.08 -11.47
C GLU A 105 -0.78 9.78 -11.80
N ALA A 106 -0.12 8.96 -10.97
CA ALA A 106 1.25 8.53 -11.22
C ALA A 106 1.36 7.43 -12.30
N GLY A 107 0.25 6.99 -12.87
CA GLY A 107 0.22 6.05 -13.98
C GLY A 107 0.03 4.59 -13.60
N PHE A 108 -0.31 4.29 -12.35
CA PHE A 108 -0.59 2.91 -11.92
C PHE A 108 -2.03 2.52 -12.22
N LYS A 109 -2.23 1.23 -12.38
CA LYS A 109 -3.56 0.64 -12.54
C LYS A 109 -3.87 -0.20 -11.30
N THR A 110 -4.73 0.30 -10.43
CA THR A 110 -5.07 -0.39 -9.16
C THR A 110 -5.95 -1.60 -9.41
N ILE A 111 -5.52 -2.74 -8.91
CA ILE A 111 -6.26 -4.01 -9.04
C ILE A 111 -6.78 -4.53 -7.69
N ALA A 112 -6.24 -4.04 -6.59
CA ALA A 112 -6.66 -4.47 -5.26
C ALA A 112 -6.36 -3.39 -4.23
N ALA A 113 -7.11 -3.40 -3.14
CA ALA A 113 -6.90 -2.50 -2.01
C ALA A 113 -7.16 -3.25 -0.71
N VAL A 114 -6.29 -3.06 0.27
CA VAL A 114 -6.34 -3.74 1.57
C VAL A 114 -6.19 -2.70 2.67
N ALA A 115 -7.06 -2.78 3.69
CA ALA A 115 -6.89 -2.04 4.93
C ALA A 115 -6.45 -3.03 6.02
N ALA A 116 -5.33 -2.77 6.66
CA ALA A 116 -4.75 -3.67 7.65
C ALA A 116 -4.45 -2.93 8.95
N ILE A 117 -4.48 -3.66 10.06
CA ILE A 117 -4.26 -3.11 11.38
C ILE A 117 -2.82 -3.39 11.82
N ALA A 118 -2.17 -2.36 12.37
CA ALA A 118 -0.89 -2.47 13.04
C ALA A 118 -0.91 -1.62 14.30
N GLU A 119 0.08 -1.79 15.17
CA GLU A 119 0.20 -0.98 16.37
C GLU A 119 0.28 0.50 15.99
N HIS A 120 -0.53 1.34 16.67
CA HIS A 120 -0.60 2.76 16.37
C HIS A 120 0.73 3.45 16.69
N SER A 121 1.29 4.17 15.73
CA SER A 121 2.63 4.75 15.85
C SER A 121 2.76 5.89 16.85
N ILE A 122 1.66 6.57 17.16
CA ILE A 122 1.64 7.70 18.10
C ILE A 122 1.07 7.29 19.45
N ALA A 123 0.01 6.48 19.45
CA ALA A 123 -0.65 6.00 20.66
C ALA A 123 -0.59 4.47 20.68
N HIS A 124 0.51 3.93 21.16
CA HIS A 124 0.82 2.49 21.10
C HIS A 124 -0.21 1.60 21.82
N ARG A 125 -1.05 2.16 22.70
CA ARG A 125 -2.13 1.40 23.34
C ARG A 125 -3.24 0.97 22.38
N TYR A 126 -3.33 1.61 21.19
CA TYR A 126 -4.27 1.19 20.17
C TYR A 126 -3.63 0.10 19.32
N ALA A 127 -4.30 -1.05 19.24
CA ALA A 127 -3.86 -2.19 18.46
C ALA A 127 -2.46 -2.70 18.86
N ALA A 128 -2.12 -2.60 20.15
CA ALA A 128 -0.83 -3.09 20.65
C ALA A 128 -0.62 -4.57 20.28
N GLY A 129 0.59 -4.90 19.82
CA GLY A 129 0.91 -6.25 19.36
C GLY A 129 0.37 -6.62 18.00
N ARG A 130 -0.29 -5.72 17.29
CA ARG A 130 -0.81 -5.96 15.94
C ARG A 130 0.25 -5.63 14.86
N PRO A 131 0.32 -6.33 13.71
CA PRO A 131 -0.56 -7.44 13.35
C PRO A 131 -0.24 -8.72 14.15
N ASP A 132 -1.28 -9.37 14.62
CA ASP A 132 -1.20 -10.62 15.36
C ASP A 132 -1.41 -11.83 14.43
N GLU A 133 -1.58 -13.03 15.02
CA GLU A 133 -1.77 -14.26 14.23
C GLU A 133 -3.04 -14.21 13.37
N GLN A 134 -4.15 -13.67 13.91
CA GLN A 134 -5.38 -13.54 13.14
C GLN A 134 -5.24 -12.54 12.00
N ASP A 135 -4.53 -11.45 12.22
CA ASP A 135 -4.23 -10.49 11.17
C ASP A 135 -3.41 -11.13 10.06
N GLN A 136 -2.45 -11.99 10.41
CA GLN A 136 -1.66 -12.72 9.43
C GLN A 136 -2.50 -13.69 8.61
N ILE A 137 -3.47 -14.36 9.22
CA ILE A 137 -4.42 -15.23 8.53
C ILE A 137 -5.25 -14.40 7.54
N GLN A 138 -5.72 -13.23 7.96
CA GLN A 138 -6.49 -12.34 7.10
C GLN A 138 -5.64 -11.84 5.93
N LEU A 139 -4.41 -11.46 6.17
CA LEU A 139 -3.48 -11.04 5.10
C LEU A 139 -3.22 -12.18 4.11
N THR A 140 -3.12 -13.41 4.59
CA THR A 140 -2.99 -14.58 3.72
C THR A 140 -4.21 -14.73 2.82
N SER A 141 -5.41 -14.56 3.36
CA SER A 141 -6.65 -14.61 2.58
C SER A 141 -6.69 -13.53 1.50
N PHE A 142 -6.31 -12.30 1.84
CA PHE A 142 -6.21 -11.21 0.86
C PHE A 142 -5.20 -11.54 -0.23
N ALA A 143 -4.02 -12.07 0.15
CA ALA A 143 -3.00 -12.44 -0.81
C ALA A 143 -3.50 -13.50 -1.79
N ASP A 144 -4.20 -14.52 -1.31
CA ASP A 144 -4.78 -15.57 -2.15
C ASP A 144 -5.77 -14.98 -3.15
N GLN A 145 -6.63 -14.07 -2.71
CA GLN A 145 -7.59 -13.40 -3.59
C GLN A 145 -6.88 -12.55 -4.67
N ILE A 146 -5.82 -11.83 -4.28
CA ILE A 146 -5.03 -11.01 -5.20
C ILE A 146 -4.35 -11.91 -6.24
N LEU A 147 -3.74 -13.01 -5.81
CA LEU A 147 -3.08 -13.95 -6.72
C LEU A 147 -4.06 -14.56 -7.71
N GLN A 148 -5.27 -14.90 -7.28
CA GLN A 148 -6.32 -15.40 -8.17
C GLN A 148 -6.70 -14.35 -9.20
N LYS A 149 -6.85 -13.10 -8.78
CA LYS A 149 -7.19 -12.00 -9.69
C LYS A 149 -6.11 -11.79 -10.75
N VAL A 150 -4.84 -11.80 -10.31
CA VAL A 150 -3.69 -11.67 -11.21
C VAL A 150 -3.64 -12.86 -12.19
N ALA A 151 -3.83 -14.08 -11.70
CA ALA A 151 -3.78 -15.29 -12.53
C ALA A 151 -4.87 -15.29 -13.60
N LYS A 152 -6.03 -14.70 -13.32
CA LYS A 152 -7.14 -14.57 -14.27
C LYS A 152 -6.97 -13.41 -15.23
N GLY A 153 -5.96 -12.56 -15.03
CA GLY A 153 -5.77 -11.36 -15.82
C GLY A 153 -6.82 -10.29 -15.59
N GLU A 154 -7.53 -10.34 -14.46
CA GLU A 154 -8.52 -9.33 -14.11
C GLU A 154 -7.83 -8.05 -13.67
N GLU A 155 -8.21 -6.92 -14.27
CA GLU A 155 -7.63 -5.61 -13.97
C GLU A 155 -8.68 -4.61 -13.46
N THR A 156 -9.82 -5.12 -13.00
CA THR A 156 -10.92 -4.29 -12.50
C THR A 156 -10.49 -3.52 -11.26
N GLU A 157 -10.68 -2.20 -11.30
CA GLU A 157 -10.42 -1.34 -10.16
C GLU A 157 -11.40 -1.66 -9.02
N PRO A 158 -10.92 -1.89 -7.79
CA PRO A 158 -11.82 -2.16 -6.67
C PRO A 158 -12.61 -0.92 -6.28
N GLN A 159 -13.78 -1.10 -5.68
CA GLN A 159 -14.52 -0.01 -5.06
C GLN A 159 -13.89 0.30 -3.71
N ILE A 160 -13.50 1.54 -3.51
CA ILE A 160 -12.80 1.98 -2.30
C ILE A 160 -13.67 3.00 -1.56
N PRO A 161 -13.90 2.79 -0.25
CA PRO A 161 -14.63 3.76 0.55
C PRO A 161 -13.82 5.03 0.77
N GLY A 162 -14.52 6.15 0.92
CA GLY A 162 -13.91 7.43 1.19
C GLY A 162 -14.72 8.57 0.60
N ASN A 163 -14.30 9.79 0.89
CA ASN A 163 -14.97 11.02 0.49
C ASN A 163 -14.10 11.83 -0.45
N ARG A 164 -14.72 12.41 -1.47
CA ARG A 164 -14.11 13.44 -2.31
C ARG A 164 -14.99 14.67 -2.26
N PRO A 165 -14.49 15.84 -1.82
CA PRO A 165 -13.11 16.07 -1.33
C PRO A 165 -12.83 15.34 -0.02
N TYR A 166 -11.55 15.08 0.25
CA TYR A 166 -11.11 14.38 1.45
C TYR A 166 -11.40 15.21 2.70
N ARG A 167 -11.73 14.53 3.79
CA ARG A 167 -12.00 15.19 5.07
C ARG A 167 -10.74 15.44 5.88
#